data_cde30a13a14f0a7967e00cdaa81192db
#
_entry.id   cde30a13a14f0a7967e00cdaa81192db
#
_cell.length_a   1.000
_cell.length_b   1.000
_cell.length_c   1.000
_cell.angle_alpha   90.00
_cell.angle_beta   90.00
_cell.angle_gamma   90.00
#
_symmetry.space_group_name_H-M   'P 1'
#
loop_
_entity.id
_entity.type
_entity.pdbx_description
1 polymer ?
#
loop_
_entity_poly.entity_id
_entity_poly.type
_entity_poly.pdbx_seq_one_letter_code
_entity_poly.pdbx_strand_id
1 'polypeptide(L)'
;MKKRILLTSFDTWLKDQQSNSSDDLLLEVTKLEFIPLDLTFLRQLPVDIQLASTQVIEKIKAIQPDYIICCGMAASRTQLSVEAVASCKESILQTEVDLEKLVAGAAAIQISHDCGKFVCVRVASRREGLYYSVLDYLGQNQLTARCIFVHVPVLNQENLMGILADFVLIINKLALSSSC
;
A
#
# COMPACT_ATOMS: atom_id res chain seq x y z
N MET A 1 10.19 -9.28 19.08
CA MET A 1 9.43 -10.11 18.10
C MET A 1 9.60 -9.50 16.71
N LYS A 2 9.59 -10.31 15.64
CA LYS A 2 9.61 -9.77 14.27
C LYS A 2 8.27 -9.10 13.98
N LYS A 3 8.30 -7.93 13.33
CA LYS A 3 7.08 -7.24 12.89
C LYS A 3 6.44 -7.99 11.73
N ARG A 4 5.13 -8.20 11.80
CA ARG A 4 4.32 -8.80 10.74
C ARG A 4 3.80 -7.71 9.82
N ILE A 5 4.09 -7.82 8.54
CA ILE A 5 3.71 -6.83 7.55
C ILE A 5 2.84 -7.49 6.48
N LEU A 6 1.63 -7.00 6.28
CA LEU A 6 0.75 -7.37 5.19
C LEU A 6 0.97 -6.42 4.01
N LEU A 7 1.31 -6.99 2.85
CA LEU A 7 1.45 -6.26 1.59
C LEU A 7 0.33 -6.66 0.64
N THR A 8 -0.32 -5.67 0.02
CA THR A 8 -1.41 -5.93 -0.91
C THR A 8 -1.18 -5.24 -2.24
N SER A 9 -1.63 -5.84 -3.34
CA SER A 9 -1.63 -5.28 -4.69
C SER A 9 -2.93 -5.60 -5.41
N PHE A 10 -3.24 -4.83 -6.45
CA PHE A 10 -4.43 -5.06 -7.28
C PHE A 10 -4.09 -5.86 -8.53
N ASP A 11 -5.09 -6.54 -9.07
CA ASP A 11 -5.09 -7.12 -10.40
C ASP A 11 -5.20 -6.02 -11.48
N THR A 12 -5.07 -6.39 -12.74
CA THR A 12 -5.31 -5.51 -13.88
C THR A 12 -6.78 -5.11 -13.97
N TRP A 13 -7.06 -3.88 -14.44
CA TRP A 13 -8.45 -3.38 -14.58
C TRP A 13 -8.87 -3.12 -16.03
N LEU A 14 -7.91 -3.07 -16.95
CA LEU A 14 -8.18 -2.91 -18.39
C LEU A 14 -7.88 -4.23 -19.12
N LYS A 15 -8.70 -4.55 -20.12
CA LYS A 15 -8.51 -5.79 -20.92
C LYS A 15 -7.16 -5.84 -21.64
N ASP A 16 -6.64 -4.66 -22.01
CA ASP A 16 -5.37 -4.54 -22.75
C ASP A 16 -4.18 -4.24 -21.85
N GLN A 17 -4.38 -4.21 -20.53
CA GLN A 17 -3.32 -4.00 -19.57
C GLN A 17 -2.55 -5.30 -19.36
N GLN A 18 -1.24 -5.28 -19.68
CA GLN A 18 -0.40 -6.46 -19.57
C GLN A 18 -0.14 -6.87 -18.11
N SER A 19 0.06 -5.90 -17.22
CA SER A 19 0.31 -6.13 -15.79
C SER A 19 -0.10 -4.90 -14.98
N ASN A 20 -0.12 -5.06 -13.65
CA ASN A 20 -0.29 -3.97 -12.71
C ASN A 20 1.03 -3.75 -11.96
N SER A 21 1.63 -2.57 -12.11
CA SER A 21 2.95 -2.28 -11.52
C SER A 21 3.02 -2.46 -10.01
N SER A 22 1.89 -2.31 -9.30
CA SER A 22 1.86 -2.61 -7.86
C SER A 22 2.02 -4.11 -7.59
N ASP A 23 1.47 -4.97 -8.43
CA ASP A 23 1.63 -6.42 -8.33
C ASP A 23 3.01 -6.87 -8.81
N ASP A 24 3.50 -6.28 -9.90
CA ASP A 24 4.85 -6.55 -10.41
C ASP A 24 5.91 -6.21 -9.35
N LEU A 25 5.79 -5.07 -8.66
CA LEU A 25 6.69 -4.69 -7.57
C LEU A 25 6.67 -5.71 -6.43
N LEU A 26 5.48 -6.12 -5.98
CA LEU A 26 5.38 -7.12 -4.92
C LEU A 26 5.93 -8.47 -5.36
N LEU A 27 5.79 -8.84 -6.64
CA LEU A 27 6.41 -10.05 -7.19
C LEU A 27 7.94 -9.99 -7.08
N GLU A 28 8.56 -8.83 -7.39
CA GLU A 28 10.01 -8.67 -7.22
C GLU A 28 10.41 -8.76 -5.74
N VAL A 29 9.63 -8.18 -4.83
CA VAL A 29 9.89 -8.31 -3.38
C VAL A 29 9.86 -9.77 -2.92
N THR A 30 8.96 -10.61 -3.48
CA THR A 30 8.92 -12.05 -3.11
C THR A 30 10.18 -12.82 -3.50
N LYS A 31 10.96 -12.32 -4.47
CA LYS A 31 12.21 -12.95 -4.92
C LYS A 31 13.42 -12.59 -4.04
N LEU A 32 13.28 -11.64 -3.12
CA LEU A 32 14.35 -11.20 -2.26
C LEU A 32 14.52 -12.16 -1.07
N GLU A 33 15.52 -13.05 -1.16
CA GLU A 33 15.79 -14.07 -0.13
C GLU A 33 16.29 -13.51 1.21
N PHE A 34 16.69 -12.23 1.26
CA PHE A 34 17.43 -11.65 2.38
C PHE A 34 16.59 -10.74 3.29
N ILE A 35 15.27 -10.73 3.16
CA ILE A 35 14.43 -9.93 4.06
C ILE A 35 14.06 -10.78 5.29
N PRO A 36 14.70 -10.59 6.46
CA PRO A 36 14.44 -11.40 7.66
C PRO A 36 13.16 -10.95 8.37
N LEU A 37 12.14 -10.60 7.62
CA LEU A 37 10.86 -10.06 8.09
C LEU A 37 9.74 -11.09 7.92
N ASP A 38 8.69 -10.91 8.69
CA ASP A 38 7.46 -11.70 8.56
C ASP A 38 6.51 -10.98 7.59
N LEU A 39 6.71 -11.25 6.27
CA LEU A 39 5.93 -10.66 5.21
C LEU A 39 4.81 -11.61 4.76
N THR A 40 3.60 -11.11 4.73
CA THR A 40 2.46 -11.79 4.12
C THR A 40 2.00 -11.00 2.90
N PHE A 41 1.84 -11.68 1.78
CA PHE A 41 1.39 -11.08 0.52
C PHE A 41 -0.07 -11.46 0.23
N LEU A 42 -0.88 -10.46 -0.10
CA LEU A 42 -2.23 -10.61 -0.63
C LEU A 42 -2.28 -9.87 -1.96
N ARG A 43 -1.88 -10.58 -3.01
CA ARG A 43 -1.67 -10.04 -4.35
C ARG A 43 -2.92 -10.20 -5.22
N GLN A 44 -2.98 -9.38 -6.28
CA GLN A 44 -4.02 -9.46 -7.30
C GLN A 44 -5.44 -9.32 -6.73
N LEU A 45 -5.60 -8.35 -5.83
CA LEU A 45 -6.93 -8.02 -5.33
C LEU A 45 -7.84 -7.58 -6.49
N PRO A 46 -9.11 -7.94 -6.44
CA PRO A 46 -10.06 -7.49 -7.45
C PRO A 46 -10.16 -5.96 -7.43
N VAL A 47 -10.38 -5.36 -8.60
CA VAL A 47 -10.55 -3.89 -8.73
C VAL A 47 -11.90 -3.41 -8.16
N ASP A 48 -12.77 -4.32 -7.76
CA ASP A 48 -13.95 -4.02 -6.94
C ASP A 48 -13.51 -3.71 -5.51
N ILE A 49 -13.67 -2.44 -5.12
CA ILE A 49 -13.22 -1.95 -3.81
C ILE A 49 -13.90 -2.66 -2.65
N GLN A 50 -15.17 -3.06 -2.78
CA GLN A 50 -15.87 -3.75 -1.70
C GLN A 50 -15.32 -5.16 -1.50
N LEU A 51 -15.09 -5.89 -2.58
CA LEU A 51 -14.49 -7.22 -2.52
C LEU A 51 -13.05 -7.14 -2.02
N ALA A 52 -12.25 -6.21 -2.55
CA ALA A 52 -10.87 -6.00 -2.10
C ALA A 52 -10.81 -5.67 -0.59
N SER A 53 -11.64 -4.72 -0.13
CA SER A 53 -11.69 -4.34 1.28
C SER A 53 -12.08 -5.52 2.18
N THR A 54 -13.06 -6.31 1.77
CA THR A 54 -13.46 -7.51 2.50
C THR A 54 -12.30 -8.50 2.64
N GLN A 55 -11.61 -8.81 1.53
CA GLN A 55 -10.48 -9.74 1.55
C GLN A 55 -9.32 -9.25 2.43
N VAL A 56 -9.00 -7.95 2.35
CA VAL A 56 -7.93 -7.36 3.18
C VAL A 56 -8.31 -7.38 4.65
N ILE A 57 -9.54 -7.01 5.02
CA ILE A 57 -10.02 -7.03 6.41
C ILE A 57 -10.03 -8.47 6.97
N GLU A 58 -10.48 -9.44 6.21
CA GLU A 58 -10.42 -10.86 6.61
C GLU A 58 -8.97 -11.31 6.85
N LYS A 59 -8.05 -10.89 5.97
CA LYS A 59 -6.63 -11.19 6.13
C LYS A 59 -6.04 -10.52 7.38
N ILE A 60 -6.39 -9.25 7.65
CA ILE A 60 -5.99 -8.55 8.87
C ILE A 60 -6.46 -9.31 10.12
N LYS A 61 -7.72 -9.75 10.15
CA LYS A 61 -8.26 -10.56 11.26
C LYS A 61 -7.48 -11.85 11.48
N ALA A 62 -7.13 -12.53 10.38
CA ALA A 62 -6.47 -13.84 10.43
C ALA A 62 -5.01 -13.76 10.93
N ILE A 63 -4.23 -12.77 10.46
CA ILE A 63 -2.80 -12.71 10.76
C ILE A 63 -2.41 -11.63 11.77
N GLN A 64 -3.33 -10.70 12.09
CA GLN A 64 -3.08 -9.58 13.01
C GLN A 64 -1.72 -8.89 12.75
N PRO A 65 -1.54 -8.23 11.60
CA PRO A 65 -0.27 -7.61 11.22
C PRO A 65 0.02 -6.39 12.11
N ASP A 66 1.29 -6.04 12.26
CA ASP A 66 1.70 -4.76 12.87
C ASP A 66 1.54 -3.60 11.87
N TYR A 67 1.81 -3.89 10.59
CA TYR A 67 1.70 -2.91 9.49
C TYR A 67 0.99 -3.49 8.28
N ILE A 68 0.26 -2.64 7.58
CA ILE A 68 -0.37 -2.93 6.30
C ILE A 68 0.18 -1.94 5.26
N ILE A 69 0.67 -2.45 4.13
CA ILE A 69 1.08 -1.65 2.97
C ILE A 69 0.13 -1.99 1.83
N CYS A 70 -0.78 -1.09 1.52
CA CYS A 70 -1.63 -1.21 0.35
C CYS A 70 -0.91 -0.57 -0.84
N CYS A 71 -0.72 -1.30 -1.93
CA CYS A 71 -0.06 -0.81 -3.13
C CYS A 71 -1.06 -0.66 -4.27
N GLY A 72 -0.98 0.45 -5.00
CA GLY A 72 -1.78 0.70 -6.19
C GLY A 72 -0.95 1.32 -7.29
N MET A 73 -1.25 0.98 -8.55
CA MET A 73 -0.57 1.56 -9.70
C MET A 73 -1.00 3.01 -9.93
N ALA A 74 -0.04 3.91 -10.19
CA ALA A 74 -0.26 5.29 -10.54
C ALA A 74 0.54 5.66 -11.81
N ALA A 75 -0.06 5.44 -12.97
CA ALA A 75 0.61 5.59 -14.27
C ALA A 75 1.12 7.01 -14.58
N SER A 76 0.58 8.03 -13.91
CA SER A 76 1.01 9.42 -14.07
C SER A 76 2.20 9.81 -13.20
N ARG A 77 2.65 8.93 -12.29
CA ARG A 77 3.77 9.19 -11.40
C ARG A 77 5.06 8.59 -11.95
N THR A 78 6.19 9.18 -11.61
CA THR A 78 7.54 8.71 -12.02
C THR A 78 8.31 8.05 -10.88
N GLN A 79 7.82 8.19 -9.66
CA GLN A 79 8.45 7.69 -8.43
C GLN A 79 7.39 7.15 -7.46
N LEU A 80 7.81 6.41 -6.44
CA LEU A 80 6.91 6.01 -5.36
C LEU A 80 6.31 7.23 -4.68
N SER A 81 5.07 7.12 -4.26
CA SER A 81 4.47 8.10 -3.36
C SER A 81 3.65 7.44 -2.28
N VAL A 82 3.79 7.93 -1.05
CA VAL A 82 3.06 7.45 0.11
C VAL A 82 1.95 8.43 0.44
N GLU A 83 0.73 7.94 0.52
CA GLU A 83 -0.43 8.79 0.80
C GLU A 83 -0.57 9.06 2.30
N ALA A 84 -0.60 10.34 2.67
CA ALA A 84 -0.78 10.77 4.05
C ALA A 84 -2.23 10.61 4.53
N VAL A 85 -3.17 10.76 3.61
CA VAL A 85 -4.61 10.79 3.91
C VAL A 85 -5.40 9.91 2.95
N ALA A 86 -6.54 9.42 3.43
CA ALA A 86 -7.58 8.79 2.62
C ALA A 86 -8.88 9.56 2.79
N SER A 87 -9.64 9.77 1.72
CA SER A 87 -10.89 10.49 1.77
C SER A 87 -12.07 9.68 1.26
N CYS A 88 -13.20 9.85 1.93
CA CYS A 88 -14.48 9.32 1.50
C CYS A 88 -15.55 10.39 1.72
N LYS A 89 -16.13 10.92 0.63
CA LYS A 89 -17.08 12.03 0.68
C LYS A 89 -16.48 13.24 1.42
N GLU A 90 -17.03 13.58 2.58
CA GLU A 90 -16.58 14.67 3.45
C GLU A 90 -15.66 14.20 4.59
N SER A 91 -15.47 12.90 4.72
CA SER A 91 -14.64 12.29 5.76
C SER A 91 -13.21 12.08 5.27
N ILE A 92 -12.24 12.44 6.11
CA ILE A 92 -10.82 12.27 5.85
C ILE A 92 -10.22 11.48 7.02
N LEU A 93 -9.50 10.42 6.69
CA LEU A 93 -8.71 9.65 7.64
C LEU A 93 -7.22 9.81 7.31
N GLN A 94 -6.40 9.84 8.35
CA GLN A 94 -4.96 10.00 8.24
C GLN A 94 -4.24 8.76 8.76
N THR A 95 -3.11 8.42 8.14
CA THR A 95 -2.25 7.37 8.70
C THR A 95 -1.62 7.81 10.01
N GLU A 96 -1.43 6.87 10.92
CA GLU A 96 -0.66 7.07 12.17
C GLU A 96 0.85 6.84 11.99
N VAL A 97 1.30 6.52 10.78
CA VAL A 97 2.71 6.36 10.47
C VAL A 97 3.35 7.72 10.25
N ASP A 98 4.48 7.98 10.89
CA ASP A 98 5.31 9.17 10.68
C ASP A 98 5.98 9.06 9.29
N LEU A 99 5.34 9.67 8.28
CA LEU A 99 5.78 9.56 6.89
C LEU A 99 7.10 10.29 6.65
N GLU A 100 7.38 11.39 7.34
CA GLU A 100 8.66 12.11 7.19
C GLU A 100 9.84 11.21 7.60
N LYS A 101 9.69 10.51 8.73
CA LYS A 101 10.69 9.52 9.14
C LYS A 101 10.74 8.32 8.19
N LEU A 102 9.57 7.92 7.66
CA LEU A 102 9.48 6.78 6.75
C LEU A 102 10.26 7.01 5.47
N VAL A 103 10.11 8.17 4.84
CA VAL A 103 10.75 8.47 3.56
C VAL A 103 12.17 9.04 3.68
N ALA A 104 12.61 9.39 4.88
CA ALA A 104 13.95 9.94 5.10
C ALA A 104 15.05 9.00 4.58
N GLY A 105 15.94 9.50 3.73
CA GLY A 105 17.02 8.71 3.11
C GLY A 105 16.63 7.87 1.91
N ALA A 106 15.39 7.94 1.44
CA ALA A 106 15.00 7.40 0.14
C ALA A 106 15.55 8.27 -0.99
N ALA A 107 15.83 7.64 -2.11
CA ALA A 107 16.33 8.37 -3.28
C ALA A 107 15.21 9.19 -3.96
N ALA A 108 14.01 8.62 -4.06
CA ALA A 108 12.90 9.24 -4.77
C ALA A 108 11.54 8.73 -4.25
N ILE A 109 11.16 9.14 -3.03
CA ILE A 109 9.80 8.88 -2.51
C ILE A 109 9.13 10.21 -2.19
N GLN A 110 7.89 10.38 -2.64
CA GLN A 110 7.08 11.55 -2.39
C GLN A 110 6.02 11.27 -1.33
N ILE A 111 5.80 12.18 -0.39
CA ILE A 111 4.61 12.18 0.46
C ILE A 111 3.50 12.91 -0.31
N SER A 112 2.36 12.27 -0.47
CA SER A 112 1.21 12.82 -1.17
C SER A 112 0.06 13.09 -0.19
N HIS A 113 -0.59 14.23 -0.37
CA HIS A 113 -1.80 14.63 0.34
C HIS A 113 -3.02 14.63 -0.61
N ASP A 114 -2.88 14.05 -1.77
CA ASP A 114 -3.90 14.02 -2.82
C ASP A 114 -4.99 12.98 -2.52
N CYS A 115 -5.53 12.97 -1.33
CA CYS A 115 -6.76 12.27 -0.91
C CYS A 115 -7.21 11.12 -1.83
N GLY A 116 -6.30 10.26 -2.29
CA GLY A 116 -6.66 9.03 -3.01
C GLY A 116 -7.64 9.15 -4.20
N LYS A 117 -7.81 10.34 -4.78
CA LYS A 117 -8.72 10.56 -5.93
C LYS A 117 -8.45 9.63 -7.13
N PHE A 118 -7.27 9.05 -7.19
CA PHE A 118 -6.85 8.15 -8.25
C PHE A 118 -7.10 6.66 -7.95
N VAL A 119 -7.42 6.28 -6.73
CA VAL A 119 -7.78 4.89 -6.38
C VAL A 119 -9.25 4.58 -6.71
N CYS A 120 -10.04 5.61 -6.98
CA CYS A 120 -11.40 5.48 -7.51
C CYS A 120 -11.40 5.59 -9.03
N VAL A 121 -10.79 4.64 -9.74
CA VAL A 121 -10.92 4.56 -11.20
C VAL A 121 -12.37 4.22 -11.55
N ARG A 122 -13.07 5.25 -12.10
CA ARG A 122 -14.27 5.16 -12.95
C ARG A 122 -15.32 4.07 -12.63
N VAL A 123 -15.64 3.83 -11.38
CA VAL A 123 -16.93 3.22 -11.09
C VAL A 123 -17.80 4.29 -10.47
N ALA A 124 -18.84 4.67 -11.20
CA ALA A 124 -19.81 5.72 -10.85
C ALA A 124 -20.67 5.34 -9.63
N SER A 125 -20.10 4.78 -8.60
CA SER A 125 -20.78 4.50 -7.34
C SER A 125 -19.86 4.85 -6.18
N ARG A 126 -20.13 5.96 -5.57
CA ARG A 126 -20.11 6.43 -4.16
C ARG A 126 -19.40 5.56 -3.10
N ARG A 127 -18.30 4.83 -3.38
CA ARG A 127 -17.69 3.92 -2.41
C ARG A 127 -16.19 4.13 -2.29
N GLU A 128 -15.80 4.31 -1.11
CA GLU A 128 -14.57 4.37 -0.36
C GLU A 128 -13.43 3.58 -1.02
N GLY A 129 -12.26 4.20 -1.18
CA GLY A 129 -11.06 3.49 -1.62
C GLY A 129 -10.65 2.42 -0.60
N LEU A 130 -9.91 1.41 -1.03
CA LEU A 130 -9.38 0.37 -0.15
C LEU A 130 -8.65 0.96 1.06
N TYR A 131 -7.85 1.99 0.85
CA TYR A 131 -7.07 2.63 1.91
C TYR A 131 -7.97 3.23 3.00
N TYR A 132 -9.03 3.95 2.60
CA TYR A 132 -10.01 4.48 3.55
C TYR A 132 -10.69 3.35 4.33
N SER A 133 -11.15 2.31 3.65
CA SER A 133 -11.83 1.17 4.29
C SER A 133 -10.94 0.47 5.32
N VAL A 134 -9.64 0.35 5.04
CA VAL A 134 -8.69 -0.26 5.99
C VAL A 134 -8.47 0.66 7.19
N LEU A 135 -8.22 1.97 6.97
CA LEU A 135 -8.03 2.94 8.07
C LEU A 135 -9.27 3.01 8.96
N ASP A 136 -10.46 3.06 8.35
CA ASP A 136 -11.74 3.10 9.07
C ASP A 136 -11.93 1.83 9.92
N TYR A 137 -11.68 0.65 9.33
CA TYR A 137 -11.75 -0.61 10.06
C TYR A 137 -10.79 -0.66 11.25
N LEU A 138 -9.54 -0.21 11.08
CA LEU A 138 -8.55 -0.17 12.16
C LEU A 138 -9.01 0.75 13.29
N GLY A 139 -9.48 1.95 12.96
CA GLY A 139 -9.97 2.94 13.93
C GLY A 139 -11.21 2.47 14.67
N GLN A 140 -12.23 1.96 13.96
CA GLN A 140 -13.48 1.47 14.57
C GLN A 140 -13.26 0.30 15.54
N ASN A 141 -12.26 -0.55 15.27
CA ASN A 141 -11.94 -1.70 16.11
C ASN A 141 -10.79 -1.43 17.09
N GLN A 142 -10.28 -0.20 17.18
CA GLN A 142 -9.18 0.21 18.06
C GLN A 142 -7.94 -0.69 17.94
N LEU A 143 -7.62 -1.10 16.70
CA LEU A 143 -6.48 -1.97 16.43
C LEU A 143 -5.19 -1.13 16.42
N THR A 144 -4.12 -1.70 16.96
CA THR A 144 -2.80 -1.06 16.99
C THR A 144 -2.03 -1.17 15.68
N ALA A 145 -2.53 -1.95 14.72
CA ALA A 145 -1.96 -2.05 13.39
C ALA A 145 -2.03 -0.70 12.66
N ARG A 146 -0.98 -0.36 11.90
CA ARG A 146 -0.90 0.89 11.13
C ARG A 146 -0.92 0.59 9.65
N CYS A 147 -1.58 1.44 8.88
CA CYS A 147 -1.70 1.27 7.43
C CYS A 147 -1.12 2.46 6.68
N ILE A 148 -0.42 2.18 5.58
CA ILE A 148 -0.03 3.16 4.57
C ILE A 148 -0.52 2.71 3.21
N PHE A 149 -0.66 3.67 2.29
CA PHE A 149 -0.89 3.39 0.88
C PHE A 149 0.27 3.90 0.03
N VAL A 150 0.77 3.05 -0.85
CA VAL A 150 1.90 3.37 -1.74
C VAL A 150 1.44 3.32 -3.18
N HIS A 151 1.52 4.44 -3.88
CA HIS A 151 1.38 4.49 -5.33
C HIS A 151 2.68 4.09 -6.01
N VAL A 152 2.57 3.13 -6.93
CA VAL A 152 3.68 2.59 -7.71
C VAL A 152 3.57 3.11 -9.14
N PRO A 153 4.61 3.77 -9.68
CA PRO A 153 4.63 4.21 -11.07
C PRO A 153 4.65 3.02 -12.03
N VAL A 154 4.49 3.25 -13.31
CA VAL A 154 4.73 2.21 -14.32
C VAL A 154 6.18 1.75 -14.22
N LEU A 155 6.38 0.46 -14.05
CA LEU A 155 7.70 -0.15 -13.96
C LEU A 155 8.25 -0.47 -15.35
N ASN A 156 9.54 -0.23 -15.52
CA ASN A 156 10.32 -0.59 -16.71
C ASN A 156 11.73 -0.98 -16.30
N GLN A 157 12.56 -1.37 -17.28
CA GLN A 157 13.93 -1.81 -17.01
C GLN A 157 14.82 -0.73 -16.38
N GLU A 158 14.55 0.56 -16.65
CA GLU A 158 15.36 1.67 -16.18
C GLU A 158 15.05 2.05 -14.72
N ASN A 159 13.77 1.96 -14.30
CA ASN A 159 13.36 2.44 -12.97
C ASN A 159 13.15 1.33 -11.94
N LEU A 160 12.99 0.07 -12.36
CA LEU A 160 12.63 -1.06 -11.49
C LEU A 160 13.56 -1.17 -10.27
N MET A 161 14.87 -1.15 -10.49
CA MET A 161 15.84 -1.36 -9.39
C MET A 161 15.79 -0.23 -8.36
N GLY A 162 15.64 1.02 -8.81
CA GLY A 162 15.51 2.19 -7.92
C GLY A 162 14.20 2.14 -7.11
N ILE A 163 13.09 1.86 -7.79
CA ILE A 163 11.77 1.72 -7.15
C ILE A 163 11.75 0.58 -6.13
N LEU A 164 12.34 -0.57 -6.49
CA LEU A 164 12.45 -1.72 -5.59
C LEU A 164 13.30 -1.39 -4.35
N ALA A 165 14.44 -0.72 -4.52
CA ALA A 165 15.30 -0.31 -3.41
C ALA A 165 14.58 0.63 -2.44
N ASP A 166 13.88 1.64 -2.96
CA ASP A 166 13.10 2.58 -2.17
C ASP A 166 11.93 1.88 -1.45
N PHE A 167 11.26 0.93 -2.11
CA PHE A 167 10.17 0.17 -1.49
C PHE A 167 10.67 -0.74 -0.38
N VAL A 168 11.81 -1.41 -0.57
CA VAL A 168 12.46 -2.22 0.47
C VAL A 168 12.90 -1.35 1.66
N LEU A 169 13.34 -0.12 1.41
CA LEU A 169 13.63 0.84 2.48
C LEU A 169 12.38 1.15 3.33
N ILE A 170 11.22 1.37 2.70
CA ILE A 170 9.94 1.55 3.41
C ILE A 170 9.67 0.33 4.32
N ILE A 171 9.73 -0.88 3.76
CA ILE A 171 9.47 -2.12 4.51
C ILE A 171 10.40 -2.23 5.72
N ASN A 172 11.71 -2.02 5.51
CA ASN A 172 12.70 -2.12 6.58
C ASN A 172 12.47 -1.08 7.67
N LYS A 173 12.13 0.15 7.33
CA LYS A 173 11.85 1.20 8.31
C LYS A 173 10.61 0.91 9.14
N LEU A 174 9.54 0.40 8.53
CA LEU A 174 8.36 -0.05 9.28
C LEU A 174 8.70 -1.19 10.24
N ALA A 175 9.53 -2.13 9.80
CA ALA A 175 9.94 -3.26 10.63
C ALA A 175 10.81 -2.83 11.83
N LEU A 176 11.62 -1.78 11.67
CA LEU A 176 12.50 -1.25 12.72
C LEU A 176 11.81 -0.22 13.62
N SER A 177 10.61 0.24 13.24
CA SER A 177 9.87 1.22 14.03
C SER A 177 9.49 0.62 15.38
N SER A 178 9.97 1.25 16.45
CA SER A 178 9.58 0.91 17.81
C SER A 178 8.08 1.22 17.97
N SER A 179 7.33 0.28 18.53
CA SER A 179 5.97 0.58 19.01
C SER A 179 6.12 1.49 20.22
N CYS A 180 5.84 2.78 20.07
CA CYS A 180 5.65 3.66 21.24
C CYS A 180 4.28 3.42 21.81
#